data_e6134c164e91d9aae965ce626ca47bd2
#
_entry.id   e6134c164e91d9aae965ce626ca47bd2
#
_cell.length_a   1.000
_cell.length_b   1.000
_cell.length_c   1.000
_cell.angle_alpha   90.00
_cell.angle_beta   90.00
_cell.angle_gamma   90.00
#
_symmetry.space_group_name_H-M   'P 1'
#
loop_
_entity.id
_entity.type
_entity.pdbx_description
1 polymer ?
#
loop_
_entity_poly.entity_id
_entity_poly.type
_entity_poly.pdbx_seq_one_letter_code
_entity_poly.pdbx_strand_id
1 'polypeptide(L)'
;MQNNPIIKQALNGTGITELNEMQQAVLKAGTSRDMILLSPTGSGKTLAFLLPLLSTFTNEEKKIQALIIAPSRELALQIESVFRSLGSGYKVNCCYGGHPMRTEKKSLEHPPTLLIGTPGRLVDHIERGNVDLETVRTLILDEFDKSLELGFTEEMKVILSHLPR
;
A
#
# COMPACT_ATOMS: atom_id res chain seq x y z
N MET A 1 -5.78 12.91 -15.24
CA MET A 1 -5.34 11.63 -14.68
C MET A 1 -5.97 10.40 -15.34
N GLN A 2 -7.24 10.40 -15.71
CA GLN A 2 -7.88 9.26 -16.42
C GLN A 2 -7.19 8.88 -17.76
N ASN A 3 -6.45 9.79 -18.36
CA ASN A 3 -5.67 9.52 -19.59
C ASN A 3 -4.24 9.00 -19.34
N ASN A 4 -3.87 8.70 -18.08
CA ASN A 4 -2.58 8.11 -17.79
C ASN A 4 -2.52 6.68 -18.36
N PRO A 5 -1.53 6.36 -19.22
CA PRO A 5 -1.40 5.04 -19.84
C PRO A 5 -1.32 3.89 -18.82
N ILE A 6 -0.65 4.12 -17.67
CA ILE A 6 -0.51 3.14 -16.60
C ILE A 6 -1.88 2.80 -16.00
N ILE A 7 -2.72 3.82 -15.77
CA ILE A 7 -4.06 3.62 -15.20
C ILE A 7 -4.96 2.88 -16.21
N LYS A 8 -4.89 3.23 -17.50
CA LYS A 8 -5.66 2.52 -18.54
C LYS A 8 -5.24 1.05 -18.65
N GLN A 9 -3.95 0.79 -18.62
CA GLN A 9 -3.42 -0.57 -18.63
C GLN A 9 -3.88 -1.36 -17.39
N ALA A 10 -3.81 -0.75 -16.21
CA ALA A 10 -4.26 -1.36 -14.97
C ALA A 10 -5.74 -1.73 -14.99
N LEU A 11 -6.60 -0.84 -15.46
CA LEU A 11 -8.04 -1.10 -15.58
C LEU A 11 -8.36 -2.22 -16.59
N ASN A 12 -7.67 -2.27 -17.72
CA ASN A 12 -7.83 -3.34 -18.69
C ASN A 12 -7.51 -4.72 -18.11
N GLY A 13 -6.51 -4.81 -17.22
CA GLY A 13 -6.13 -6.06 -16.54
C GLY A 13 -7.14 -6.56 -15.52
N THR A 14 -7.99 -5.68 -14.98
CA THR A 14 -8.98 -6.03 -13.93
C THR A 14 -10.37 -6.34 -14.49
N GLY A 15 -10.62 -6.09 -15.79
CA GLY A 15 -11.96 -6.19 -16.36
C GLY A 15 -12.92 -5.09 -15.90
N ILE A 16 -12.44 -4.07 -15.21
CA ILE A 16 -13.24 -2.93 -14.77
C ILE A 16 -13.36 -1.94 -15.92
N THR A 17 -14.57 -1.80 -16.45
CA THR A 17 -14.85 -0.92 -17.59
C THR A 17 -15.13 0.52 -17.16
N GLU A 18 -15.62 0.72 -15.94
CA GLU A 18 -16.00 2.03 -15.41
C GLU A 18 -15.68 2.15 -13.91
N LEU A 19 -15.12 3.29 -13.52
CA LEU A 19 -14.88 3.64 -12.14
C LEU A 19 -16.15 4.23 -11.52
N ASN A 20 -16.45 3.84 -10.27
CA ASN A 20 -17.53 4.46 -9.52
C ASN A 20 -17.19 5.92 -9.12
N GLU A 21 -18.19 6.66 -8.65
CA GLU A 21 -18.06 8.09 -8.31
C GLU A 21 -16.94 8.36 -7.30
N MET A 22 -16.83 7.53 -6.25
CA MET A 22 -15.78 7.64 -5.24
C MET A 22 -14.38 7.43 -5.85
N GLN A 23 -14.20 6.39 -6.66
CA GLN A 23 -12.94 6.10 -7.33
C GLN A 23 -12.53 7.22 -8.28
N GLN A 24 -13.50 7.78 -9.03
CA GLN A 24 -13.27 8.93 -9.90
C GLN A 24 -12.88 10.18 -9.10
N ALA A 25 -13.55 10.44 -7.98
CA ALA A 25 -13.26 11.58 -7.11
C ALA A 25 -11.84 11.49 -6.50
N VAL A 26 -11.44 10.32 -5.98
CA VAL A 26 -10.11 10.10 -5.41
C VAL A 26 -9.04 10.22 -6.50
N LEU A 27 -9.26 9.63 -7.68
CA LEU A 27 -8.34 9.73 -8.80
C LEU A 27 -8.17 11.18 -9.28
N LYS A 28 -9.25 11.96 -9.29
CA LYS A 28 -9.22 13.39 -9.65
C LYS A 28 -8.47 14.23 -8.61
N ALA A 29 -8.66 13.94 -7.31
CA ALA A 29 -7.95 14.62 -6.23
C ALA A 29 -6.43 14.35 -6.28
N GLY A 30 -6.02 13.15 -6.70
CA GLY A 30 -4.61 12.76 -6.83
C GLY A 30 -3.95 12.57 -5.47
N THR A 31 -2.61 12.65 -5.46
CA THR A 31 -1.76 12.41 -4.28
C THR A 31 -1.01 13.67 -3.80
N SER A 32 -1.42 14.84 -4.26
CA SER A 32 -0.72 16.12 -3.94
C SER A 32 -1.02 16.68 -2.55
N ARG A 33 -1.97 16.09 -1.84
CA ARG A 33 -2.37 16.47 -0.48
C ARG A 33 -2.84 15.25 0.30
N ASP A 34 -2.85 15.36 1.62
CA ASP A 34 -3.40 14.35 2.51
C ASP A 34 -4.91 14.20 2.29
N MET A 35 -5.39 12.96 2.41
CA MET A 35 -6.79 12.62 2.14
C MET A 35 -7.32 11.64 3.18
N ILE A 36 -8.53 11.86 3.63
CA ILE A 36 -9.32 10.89 4.41
C ILE A 36 -10.45 10.40 3.52
N LEU A 37 -10.49 9.09 3.30
CA LEU A 37 -11.52 8.43 2.50
C LEU A 37 -12.47 7.66 3.41
N LEU A 38 -13.68 8.17 3.57
CA LEU A 38 -14.76 7.53 4.32
C LEU A 38 -15.73 6.83 3.36
N SER A 39 -15.86 5.52 3.51
CA SER A 39 -16.68 4.71 2.61
C SER A 39 -16.97 3.34 3.24
N PRO A 40 -18.14 2.75 2.99
CA PRO A 40 -18.47 1.42 3.49
C PRO A 40 -17.51 0.33 3.00
N THR A 41 -17.48 -0.80 3.72
CA THR A 41 -16.77 -2.00 3.27
C THR A 41 -17.38 -2.48 1.94
N GLY A 42 -16.55 -2.97 1.02
CA GLY A 42 -17.00 -3.44 -0.30
C GLY A 42 -17.29 -2.34 -1.33
N SER A 43 -17.07 -1.08 -1.02
CA SER A 43 -17.32 0.05 -1.94
C SER A 43 -16.24 0.25 -3.03
N GLY A 44 -15.17 -0.56 -3.02
CA GLY A 44 -14.05 -0.42 -3.96
C GLY A 44 -12.97 0.57 -3.50
N LYS A 45 -12.83 0.84 -2.20
CA LYS A 45 -11.78 1.71 -1.63
C LYS A 45 -10.38 1.31 -2.04
N THR A 46 -10.08 0.01 -2.05
CA THR A 46 -8.74 -0.50 -2.40
C THR A 46 -8.32 -0.02 -3.79
N LEU A 47 -9.19 -0.13 -4.77
CA LEU A 47 -8.90 0.38 -6.10
C LEU A 47 -8.81 1.91 -6.12
N ALA A 48 -9.67 2.59 -5.35
CA ALA A 48 -9.69 4.05 -5.28
C ALA A 48 -8.35 4.64 -4.85
N PHE A 49 -7.65 4.04 -3.88
CA PHE A 49 -6.34 4.54 -3.47
C PHE A 49 -5.17 3.94 -4.28
N LEU A 50 -5.28 2.72 -4.82
CA LEU A 50 -4.21 2.12 -5.61
C LEU A 50 -4.02 2.79 -6.97
N LEU A 51 -5.09 3.24 -7.63
CA LEU A 51 -4.99 3.87 -8.95
C LEU A 51 -4.17 5.17 -8.95
N PRO A 52 -4.45 6.18 -8.08
CA PRO A 52 -3.61 7.36 -8.03
C PRO A 52 -2.19 7.04 -7.55
N LEU A 53 -2.02 6.06 -6.66
CA LEU A 53 -0.72 5.62 -6.18
C LEU A 53 0.18 5.14 -7.33
N LEU A 54 -0.36 4.35 -8.27
CA LEU A 54 0.39 3.88 -9.44
C LEU A 54 1.01 5.02 -10.26
N SER A 55 0.34 6.17 -10.32
CA SER A 55 0.84 7.33 -11.07
C SER A 55 2.04 8.03 -10.41
N THR A 56 2.33 7.72 -9.15
CA THR A 56 3.45 8.30 -8.40
C THR A 56 4.72 7.46 -8.48
N PHE A 57 4.62 6.21 -8.90
CA PHE A 57 5.75 5.30 -8.95
C PHE A 57 6.70 5.61 -10.10
N THR A 58 8.00 5.46 -9.83
CA THR A 58 9.07 5.58 -10.80
C THR A 58 9.91 4.31 -10.83
N ASN A 59 10.46 3.98 -12.01
CA ASN A 59 11.34 2.82 -12.18
C ASN A 59 12.82 3.13 -11.86
N GLU A 60 13.13 4.39 -11.59
CA GLU A 60 14.51 4.85 -11.43
C GLU A 60 15.13 4.42 -10.09
N GLU A 61 14.28 4.12 -9.10
CA GLU A 61 14.73 3.77 -7.75
C GLU A 61 14.24 2.37 -7.36
N LYS A 62 15.19 1.46 -7.07
CA LYS A 62 14.89 0.18 -6.43
C LYS A 62 14.74 0.37 -4.92
N LYS A 63 13.71 1.10 -4.50
CA LYS A 63 13.44 1.51 -3.12
C LYS A 63 11.96 1.46 -2.84
N ILE A 64 11.60 1.40 -1.55
CA ILE A 64 10.21 1.44 -1.12
C ILE A 64 9.68 2.86 -1.33
N GLN A 65 8.75 3.05 -2.26
CA GLN A 65 8.15 4.35 -2.58
C GLN A 65 6.82 4.58 -1.87
N ALA A 66 6.12 3.49 -1.54
CA ALA A 66 4.87 3.55 -0.79
C ALA A 66 4.76 2.43 0.23
N LEU A 67 4.08 2.76 1.35
CA LEU A 67 3.74 1.84 2.42
C LEU A 67 2.23 1.82 2.63
N ILE A 68 1.64 0.62 2.67
CA ILE A 68 0.24 0.41 3.07
C ILE A 68 0.21 -0.41 4.36
N ILE A 69 -0.45 0.12 5.37
CA ILE A 69 -0.66 -0.57 6.64
C ILE A 69 -2.10 -1.04 6.72
N ALA A 70 -2.29 -2.32 6.99
CA ALA A 70 -3.58 -2.96 7.17
C ALA A 70 -3.65 -3.68 8.53
N PRO A 71 -4.82 -3.65 9.23
CA PRO A 71 -4.93 -4.19 10.58
C PRO A 71 -4.85 -5.72 10.65
N SER A 72 -5.07 -6.41 9.55
CA SER A 72 -5.10 -7.87 9.50
C SER A 72 -4.35 -8.43 8.30
N ARG A 73 -3.91 -9.69 8.45
CA ARG A 73 -3.31 -10.48 7.39
C ARG A 73 -4.23 -10.58 6.16
N GLU A 74 -5.51 -10.83 6.39
CA GLU A 74 -6.51 -11.02 5.35
C GLU A 74 -6.65 -9.78 4.49
N LEU A 75 -6.72 -8.61 5.12
CA LEU A 75 -6.82 -7.33 4.41
C LEU A 75 -5.52 -7.02 3.66
N ALA A 76 -4.37 -7.24 4.27
CA ALA A 76 -3.07 -7.04 3.61
C ALA A 76 -2.93 -7.90 2.34
N LEU A 77 -3.30 -9.18 2.40
CA LEU A 77 -3.30 -10.08 1.26
C LEU A 77 -4.33 -9.69 0.19
N GLN A 78 -5.50 -9.20 0.61
CA GLN A 78 -6.52 -8.70 -0.32
C GLN A 78 -6.01 -7.50 -1.10
N ILE A 79 -5.36 -6.54 -0.43
CA ILE A 79 -4.76 -5.37 -1.08
C ILE A 79 -3.66 -5.79 -2.06
N GLU A 80 -2.77 -6.72 -1.64
CA GLU A 80 -1.73 -7.27 -2.50
C GLU A 80 -2.33 -7.92 -3.76
N SER A 81 -3.37 -8.74 -3.60
CA SER A 81 -4.05 -9.40 -4.71
C SER A 81 -4.61 -8.41 -5.71
N VAL A 82 -5.30 -7.36 -5.22
CA VAL A 82 -5.81 -6.28 -6.09
C VAL A 82 -4.66 -5.57 -6.80
N PHE A 83 -3.57 -5.22 -6.09
CA PHE A 83 -2.42 -4.55 -6.70
C PHE A 83 -1.79 -5.40 -7.81
N ARG A 84 -1.62 -6.70 -7.58
CA ARG A 84 -1.08 -7.63 -8.60
C ARG A 84 -1.97 -7.74 -9.83
N SER A 85 -3.30 -7.72 -9.65
CA SER A 85 -4.26 -7.77 -10.76
C SER A 85 -4.21 -6.54 -11.67
N LEU A 86 -3.67 -5.42 -11.17
CA LEU A 86 -3.47 -4.21 -11.98
C LEU A 86 -2.36 -4.36 -13.05
N GLY A 87 -1.54 -5.40 -12.96
CA GLY A 87 -0.52 -5.70 -13.98
C GLY A 87 0.50 -4.57 -14.19
N SER A 88 0.77 -3.77 -13.14
CA SER A 88 1.60 -2.57 -13.24
C SER A 88 3.09 -2.83 -13.50
N GLY A 89 3.56 -4.05 -13.26
CA GLY A 89 4.98 -4.42 -13.34
C GLY A 89 5.82 -4.01 -12.13
N TYR A 90 5.30 -3.19 -11.23
CA TYR A 90 6.00 -2.81 -10.01
C TYR A 90 6.03 -3.95 -8.98
N LYS A 91 7.18 -4.10 -8.31
CA LYS A 91 7.34 -5.11 -7.26
C LYS A 91 6.54 -4.73 -6.02
N VAL A 92 5.78 -5.69 -5.50
CA VAL A 92 5.05 -5.60 -4.23
C VAL A 92 5.50 -6.72 -3.29
N ASN A 93 5.66 -6.40 -2.02
CA ASN A 93 5.85 -7.36 -0.93
C ASN A 93 4.77 -7.15 0.12
N CYS A 94 4.27 -8.28 0.67
CA CYS A 94 3.31 -8.28 1.76
C CYS A 94 3.92 -8.97 2.98
N CYS A 95 3.99 -8.25 4.12
CA CYS A 95 4.59 -8.71 5.37
C CYS A 95 3.53 -8.82 6.46
N TYR A 96 3.32 -10.03 7.02
CA TYR A 96 2.28 -10.27 8.02
C TYR A 96 2.66 -11.39 8.99
N GLY A 97 2.05 -11.40 10.16
CA GLY A 97 2.27 -12.42 11.17
C GLY A 97 1.85 -13.82 10.70
N GLY A 98 2.59 -14.84 11.13
CA GLY A 98 2.37 -16.23 10.74
C GLY A 98 3.04 -16.65 9.43
N HIS A 99 3.63 -15.73 8.69
CA HIS A 99 4.50 -16.05 7.55
C HIS A 99 5.97 -16.17 8.02
N PRO A 100 6.78 -17.11 7.46
CA PRO A 100 8.16 -17.26 7.88
C PRO A 100 8.99 -16.00 7.65
N MET A 101 9.57 -15.43 8.72
CA MET A 101 10.40 -14.24 8.69
C MET A 101 11.56 -14.36 7.68
N ARG A 102 12.17 -15.55 7.59
CA ARG A 102 13.28 -15.81 6.66
C ARG A 102 12.87 -15.63 5.19
N THR A 103 11.66 -16.05 4.84
CA THR A 103 11.13 -15.91 3.48
C THR A 103 10.88 -14.45 3.13
N GLU A 104 10.26 -13.70 4.05
CA GLU A 104 10.03 -12.27 3.87
C GLU A 104 11.36 -11.50 3.77
N LYS A 105 12.31 -11.76 4.68
CA LYS A 105 13.64 -11.15 4.66
C LYS A 105 14.34 -11.37 3.31
N LYS A 106 14.37 -12.60 2.81
CA LYS A 106 14.94 -12.91 1.49
C LYS A 106 14.27 -12.15 0.36
N SER A 107 12.96 -12.02 0.40
CA SER A 107 12.21 -11.25 -0.61
C SER A 107 12.51 -9.75 -0.54
N LEU A 108 12.80 -9.22 0.66
CA LEU A 108 13.12 -7.82 0.92
C LEU A 108 14.57 -7.43 0.59
N GLU A 109 15.48 -8.39 0.37
CA GLU A 109 16.86 -8.13 -0.12
C GLU A 109 16.87 -7.29 -1.41
N HIS A 110 15.81 -7.42 -2.19
CA HIS A 110 15.51 -6.53 -3.30
C HIS A 110 14.27 -5.72 -2.95
N PRO A 111 14.39 -4.47 -2.50
CA PRO A 111 13.25 -3.69 -2.02
C PRO A 111 12.11 -3.63 -3.03
N PRO A 112 10.85 -3.76 -2.57
CA PRO A 112 9.68 -3.56 -3.42
C PRO A 112 9.45 -2.07 -3.64
N THR A 113 8.72 -1.72 -4.70
CA THR A 113 8.18 -0.37 -4.89
C THR A 113 7.04 -0.10 -3.89
N LEU A 114 6.20 -1.11 -3.67
CA LEU A 114 5.10 -1.07 -2.71
C LEU A 114 5.33 -2.11 -1.61
N LEU A 115 5.38 -1.65 -0.36
CA LEU A 115 5.35 -2.51 0.82
C LEU A 115 3.96 -2.46 1.45
N ILE A 116 3.39 -3.63 1.70
CA ILE A 116 2.11 -3.79 2.41
C ILE A 116 2.40 -4.60 3.66
N GLY A 117 1.79 -4.26 4.79
CA GLY A 117 1.99 -5.10 5.96
C GLY A 117 1.06 -4.82 7.12
N THR A 118 1.08 -5.74 8.09
CA THR A 118 0.43 -5.56 9.39
C THR A 118 1.39 -4.85 10.36
N PRO A 119 0.87 -4.01 11.29
CA PRO A 119 1.71 -3.18 12.14
C PRO A 119 2.83 -3.93 12.86
N GLY A 120 2.52 -5.00 13.59
CA GLY A 120 3.50 -5.76 14.35
C GLY A 120 4.60 -6.37 13.48
N ARG A 121 4.26 -6.89 12.28
CA ARG A 121 5.26 -7.47 11.38
C ARG A 121 6.13 -6.41 10.71
N LEU A 122 5.60 -5.24 10.41
CA LEU A 122 6.37 -4.12 9.91
C LEU A 122 7.40 -3.65 10.94
N VAL A 123 7.00 -3.51 12.22
CA VAL A 123 7.94 -3.20 13.32
C VAL A 123 9.04 -4.25 13.42
N ASP A 124 8.72 -5.55 13.39
CA ASP A 124 9.71 -6.63 13.36
C ASP A 124 10.77 -6.45 12.26
N HIS A 125 10.35 -6.09 11.04
CA HIS A 125 11.26 -5.85 9.93
C HIS A 125 12.09 -4.58 10.09
N ILE A 126 11.49 -3.50 10.63
CA ILE A 126 12.18 -2.24 10.91
C ILE A 126 13.29 -2.48 11.96
N GLU A 127 12.96 -3.09 13.09
CA GLU A 127 13.92 -3.36 14.18
C GLU A 127 15.07 -4.28 13.77
N ARG A 128 14.83 -5.16 12.81
CA ARG A 128 15.86 -6.05 12.24
C ARG A 128 16.65 -5.42 11.10
N GLY A 129 16.34 -4.18 10.70
CA GLY A 129 16.98 -3.51 9.58
C GLY A 129 16.72 -4.17 8.21
N ASN A 130 15.62 -4.91 8.07
CA ASN A 130 15.26 -5.57 6.82
C ASN A 130 14.58 -4.63 5.82
N VAL A 131 14.07 -3.49 6.27
CA VAL A 131 13.40 -2.47 5.46
C VAL A 131 13.92 -1.09 5.82
N ASP A 132 14.05 -0.26 4.80
CA ASP A 132 14.34 1.15 4.91
C ASP A 132 13.12 1.93 4.42
N LEU A 133 12.55 2.75 5.30
CA LEU A 133 11.36 3.55 5.02
C LEU A 133 11.67 5.02 4.70
N GLU A 134 12.93 5.44 4.72
CA GLU A 134 13.33 6.83 4.47
C GLU A 134 12.96 7.33 3.06
N THR A 135 12.70 6.41 2.13
CA THR A 135 12.34 6.73 0.75
C THR A 135 10.84 6.67 0.46
N VAL A 136 10.04 6.34 1.45
CA VAL A 136 8.58 6.28 1.33
C VAL A 136 8.02 7.69 1.14
N ARG A 137 7.28 7.89 0.04
CA ARG A 137 6.64 9.17 -0.30
C ARG A 137 5.15 9.19 -0.03
N THR A 138 4.55 7.99 0.05
CA THR A 138 3.11 7.84 0.29
C THR A 138 2.86 6.78 1.34
N LEU A 139 2.12 7.15 2.37
CA LEU A 139 1.61 6.24 3.39
C LEU A 139 0.10 6.10 3.23
N ILE A 140 -0.40 4.88 3.24
CA ILE A 140 -1.83 4.57 3.26
C ILE A 140 -2.13 3.75 4.51
N LEU A 141 -3.10 4.22 5.29
CA LEU A 141 -3.62 3.54 6.48
C LEU A 141 -5.02 3.03 6.16
N ASP A 142 -5.13 1.74 5.80
CA ASP A 142 -6.44 1.14 5.53
C ASP A 142 -7.05 0.60 6.83
N GLU A 143 -8.34 0.88 7.03
CA GLU A 143 -9.08 0.55 8.26
C GLU A 143 -8.31 0.97 9.54
N PHE A 144 -7.83 2.21 9.56
CA PHE A 144 -6.98 2.75 10.64
C PHE A 144 -7.64 2.69 12.02
N ASP A 145 -8.93 2.94 12.08
CA ASP A 145 -9.77 2.79 13.27
C ASP A 145 -9.63 1.39 13.89
N LYS A 146 -9.72 0.35 13.07
CA LYS A 146 -9.52 -1.03 13.52
C LYS A 146 -8.09 -1.31 14.00
N SER A 147 -7.09 -0.71 13.37
CA SER A 147 -5.71 -0.83 13.85
C SER A 147 -5.57 -0.30 15.28
N LEU A 148 -6.22 0.82 15.60
CA LEU A 148 -6.23 1.39 16.95
C LEU A 148 -7.04 0.53 17.94
N GLU A 149 -8.23 0.05 17.54
CA GLU A 149 -9.07 -0.84 18.36
C GLU A 149 -8.35 -2.15 18.72
N LEU A 150 -7.53 -2.69 17.81
CA LEU A 150 -6.71 -3.88 18.04
C LEU A 150 -5.46 -3.62 18.90
N GLY A 151 -5.21 -2.38 19.29
CA GLY A 151 -4.13 -2.02 20.20
C GLY A 151 -2.78 -1.76 19.53
N PHE A 152 -2.72 -1.53 18.21
CA PHE A 152 -1.48 -1.28 17.46
C PHE A 152 -0.96 0.17 17.55
N THR A 153 -1.35 0.92 18.59
CA THR A 153 -0.97 2.33 18.73
C THR A 153 0.55 2.52 18.81
N GLU A 154 1.25 1.67 19.57
CA GLU A 154 2.71 1.79 19.72
C GLU A 154 3.44 1.37 18.45
N GLU A 155 3.02 0.29 17.80
CA GLU A 155 3.58 -0.14 16.51
C GLU A 155 3.41 0.95 15.45
N MET A 156 2.26 1.60 15.39
CA MET A 156 2.02 2.72 14.48
C MET A 156 2.97 3.88 14.74
N LYS A 157 3.21 4.25 16.02
CA LYS A 157 4.18 5.30 16.37
C LYS A 157 5.60 4.93 15.91
N VAL A 158 6.02 3.68 16.12
CA VAL A 158 7.33 3.20 15.66
C VAL A 158 7.46 3.35 14.15
N ILE A 159 6.48 2.85 13.39
CA ILE A 159 6.51 2.93 11.91
C ILE A 159 6.56 4.39 11.47
N LEU A 160 5.70 5.25 12.00
CA LEU A 160 5.65 6.67 11.64
C LEU A 160 6.96 7.41 11.94
N SER A 161 7.68 7.01 13.00
CA SER A 161 8.97 7.63 13.36
C SER A 161 10.10 7.33 12.36
N HIS A 162 9.96 6.29 11.53
CA HIS A 162 10.93 5.88 10.52
C HIS A 162 10.60 6.40 9.11
N LEU A 163 9.46 7.09 8.95
CA LEU A 163 9.12 7.74 7.70
C LEU A 163 9.83 9.10 7.54
N PRO A 164 10.10 9.54 6.32
CA PRO A 164 10.68 10.87 6.07
C PRO A 164 9.75 11.97 6.61
N ARG A 165 10.34 13.06 7.10
CA ARG A 165 9.62 14.24 7.60
C ARG A 165 9.33 15.22 6.48
#